data_ffd4e10776e6e7c8ef8c83733255de77
#
_entry.id   ffd4e10776e6e7c8ef8c83733255de77
#
_cell.length_a   1.000
_cell.length_b   1.000
_cell.length_c   1.000
_cell.angle_alpha   90.00
_cell.angle_beta   90.00
_cell.angle_gamma   90.00
#
_symmetry.space_group_name_H-M   'P 1'
#
loop_
_entity.id
_entity.type
_entity.pdbx_description
1 polymer ?
#
loop_
_entity_poly.entity_id
_entity_poly.type
_entity_poly.pdbx_seq_one_letter_code
_entity_poly.pdbx_strand_id
1 'polypeptide(L)'
;MSENVRQTLKMHGTTPSATKKRKQKRGVLKKKDSVQLEKKPKTVPATVLPEPIEIEKAQEVIFEANPGPQTDFLSASEQEVLYGGAAGGGKSFAMLADPVRYFNNPLSNKLLVRRSTEELRELISVSKQLYPRAIPGIKFLEREKTWIAPSGASLWLSYLDRDDDVQRYQGQAFNWIGFDELTQWPTPFAWNYMRSRLRTTKNSGLTLYQRGTTNPGGAGHQWVKKTFVDPAPHNTSFNATDPETQEVIAWPKGHSREGEPLFKRRFIPATLFDNPYLSDDGMYEANLLSLPEHQRKQLLEGNWDVNEGAAFPEWNRNIHVVEPYEIPSSWAKFRACDYGYGSYTGVVWFAVAPDEQLVVYREMYCSKVIATDLADMILEAE
;
A
#
# COMPACT_ATOMS: atom_id res chain seq x y z
N MET A 1 43.97 34.39 -4.03
CA MET A 1 43.53 35.38 -5.02
C MET A 1 42.11 35.03 -5.36
N SER A 2 41.11 35.73 -5.14
CA SER A 2 40.58 36.99 -4.62
C SER A 2 39.09 36.75 -4.43
N GLU A 3 38.57 36.86 -3.22
CA GLU A 3 37.86 38.03 -2.66
C GLU A 3 36.63 38.51 -3.43
N ASN A 4 35.52 38.48 -2.67
CA ASN A 4 34.42 39.43 -2.61
C ASN A 4 33.30 39.43 -3.72
N VAL A 5 32.06 39.25 -3.29
CA VAL A 5 31.14 40.32 -2.96
C VAL A 5 29.94 39.82 -2.16
N ARG A 6 29.82 40.32 -0.93
CA ARG A 6 28.60 40.36 -0.11
C ARG A 6 27.75 41.54 -0.59
N GLN A 7 26.47 41.31 -0.88
CA GLN A 7 25.48 42.38 -0.86
C GLN A 7 24.34 42.09 0.09
N THR A 8 24.31 42.92 1.11
CA THR A 8 23.30 43.03 2.15
C THR A 8 22.13 43.87 1.62
N LEU A 9 20.91 43.35 1.68
CA LEU A 9 19.70 44.14 1.48
C LEU A 9 19.01 44.27 2.85
N LYS A 10 19.10 45.47 3.42
CA LYS A 10 18.30 45.95 4.56
C LYS A 10 16.92 46.37 4.03
N MET A 11 15.85 45.87 4.61
CA MET A 11 14.53 46.49 4.48
C MET A 11 14.10 47.09 5.82
N HIS A 12 13.73 48.37 5.74
CA HIS A 12 13.25 49.20 6.83
C HIS A 12 11.82 48.81 7.23
N GLY A 13 11.58 48.75 8.53
CA GLY A 13 10.25 48.69 9.11
C GLY A 13 9.54 50.04 9.09
N THR A 14 8.26 50.01 8.88
CA THR A 14 7.35 51.10 9.22
C THR A 14 6.13 50.52 9.93
N THR A 15 5.99 50.96 11.17
CA THR A 15 4.80 50.81 12.01
C THR A 15 3.73 51.81 11.61
N PRO A 16 2.45 51.49 11.68
CA PRO A 16 1.39 52.49 11.76
C PRO A 16 0.71 52.47 13.12
N SER A 17 0.61 53.68 13.57
CA SER A 17 -0.08 54.35 14.63
C SER A 17 -1.54 53.94 14.91
N ALA A 18 -1.86 54.04 16.19
CA ALA A 18 -3.19 53.92 16.81
C ALA A 18 -4.15 55.02 16.39
N THR A 19 -5.44 54.69 16.18
CA THR A 19 -6.50 55.70 16.14
C THR A 19 -7.82 55.22 16.78
N LYS A 20 -8.12 55.87 17.90
CA LYS A 20 -9.38 56.42 18.40
C LYS A 20 -10.68 55.63 18.38
N LYS A 21 -11.07 55.37 19.63
CA LYS A 21 -12.45 55.07 20.08
C LYS A 21 -13.40 56.23 19.81
N ARG A 22 -14.57 55.99 19.25
CA ARG A 22 -15.68 56.92 19.18
C ARG A 22 -16.88 56.39 19.99
N LYS A 23 -17.14 57.06 21.15
CA LYS A 23 -18.37 56.88 21.94
C LYS A 23 -19.53 57.56 21.22
N GLN A 24 -20.67 56.90 21.10
CA GLN A 24 -21.91 57.57 20.76
C GLN A 24 -22.95 57.35 21.86
N LYS A 25 -23.60 58.50 22.17
CA LYS A 25 -24.46 58.75 23.32
C LYS A 25 -25.85 58.11 23.22
N ARG A 26 -26.40 57.72 24.33
CA ARG A 26 -27.81 57.43 24.55
C ARG A 26 -28.67 58.69 24.34
N GLY A 27 -29.72 58.62 23.54
CA GLY A 27 -30.83 59.56 23.49
C GLY A 27 -32.08 58.95 24.13
N VAL A 28 -32.53 59.61 25.16
CA VAL A 28 -33.81 59.37 25.87
C VAL A 28 -34.91 60.14 25.12
N LEU A 29 -36.00 59.52 24.77
CA LEU A 29 -37.23 60.19 24.36
C LEU A 29 -38.45 59.67 25.12
N LYS A 30 -39.25 60.66 25.54
CA LYS A 30 -40.29 60.63 26.53
C LYS A 30 -41.62 60.02 26.00
N LYS A 31 -42.39 59.51 26.97
CA LYS A 31 -43.85 59.13 26.91
C LYS A 31 -44.72 60.24 26.36
N LYS A 32 -45.72 59.90 25.55
CA LYS A 32 -47.06 60.53 25.53
C LYS A 32 -48.17 59.51 25.21
N ASP A 33 -49.03 59.38 26.18
CA ASP A 33 -50.49 59.33 26.26
C ASP A 33 -51.34 58.34 25.36
N SER A 34 -51.91 57.48 26.04
CA SER A 34 -53.22 56.74 26.01
C SER A 34 -54.29 57.19 25.05
N VAL A 35 -54.78 56.25 24.23
CA VAL A 35 -56.19 56.20 23.83
C VAL A 35 -56.65 54.71 23.90
N GLN A 36 -57.66 54.47 24.82
CA GLN A 36 -58.35 53.19 24.89
C GLN A 36 -59.36 53.07 23.70
N LEU A 37 -59.37 51.93 23.04
CA LEU A 37 -60.52 51.46 22.29
C LEU A 37 -60.59 49.93 22.47
N GLU A 38 -61.56 49.56 23.30
CA GLU A 38 -62.02 48.20 23.46
C GLU A 38 -62.67 47.71 22.12
N LYS A 39 -62.13 46.66 21.53
CA LYS A 39 -62.87 45.72 20.71
C LYS A 39 -62.30 44.32 20.94
N LYS A 40 -63.13 43.45 21.56
CA LYS A 40 -62.86 42.01 21.68
C LYS A 40 -62.72 41.41 20.27
N PRO A 41 -61.63 40.75 19.96
CA PRO A 41 -61.55 39.91 18.79
C PRO A 41 -62.09 38.50 19.09
N LYS A 42 -62.90 37.99 18.18
CA LYS A 42 -63.39 36.61 18.14
C LYS A 42 -62.21 35.66 18.13
N THR A 43 -62.25 34.67 19.03
CA THR A 43 -61.31 33.53 19.05
C THR A 43 -61.45 32.73 17.76
N VAL A 44 -60.43 32.79 16.93
CA VAL A 44 -60.21 31.85 15.82
C VAL A 44 -59.51 30.63 16.45
N PRO A 45 -59.95 29.38 16.15
CA PRO A 45 -59.30 28.19 16.66
C PRO A 45 -57.86 28.19 16.19
N ALA A 46 -56.93 27.94 17.11
CA ALA A 46 -55.52 27.79 16.81
C ALA A 46 -55.35 26.64 15.82
N THR A 47 -54.95 26.97 14.60
CA THR A 47 -54.44 25.98 13.66
C THR A 47 -53.18 25.36 14.28
N VAL A 48 -53.27 24.08 14.69
CA VAL A 48 -52.12 23.30 15.13
C VAL A 48 -51.20 23.23 13.93
N LEU A 49 -50.08 23.97 13.98
CA LEU A 49 -49.02 23.80 13.03
C LEU A 49 -48.48 22.37 13.20
N PRO A 50 -48.32 21.62 12.11
CA PRO A 50 -47.69 20.31 12.21
C PRO A 50 -46.29 20.50 12.85
N GLU A 51 -45.95 19.60 13.77
CA GLU A 51 -44.59 19.55 14.34
C GLU A 51 -43.58 19.52 13.22
N PRO A 52 -42.42 20.21 13.38
CA PRO A 52 -41.37 20.17 12.38
C PRO A 52 -40.99 18.70 12.14
N ILE A 53 -41.13 18.24 10.91
CA ILE A 53 -40.57 16.95 10.49
C ILE A 53 -39.07 17.07 10.74
N GLU A 54 -38.55 16.33 11.73
CA GLU A 54 -37.11 16.12 11.87
C GLU A 54 -36.65 15.45 10.56
N ILE A 55 -36.07 16.25 9.68
CA ILE A 55 -35.34 15.73 8.52
C ILE A 55 -34.17 14.99 9.12
N GLU A 56 -34.22 13.66 9.19
CA GLU A 56 -33.06 12.83 9.44
C GLU A 56 -31.94 13.38 8.53
N LYS A 57 -30.89 13.93 9.14
CA LYS A 57 -29.72 14.37 8.39
C LYS A 57 -29.21 13.15 7.65
N ALA A 58 -29.36 13.14 6.33
CA ALA A 58 -28.77 12.11 5.50
C ALA A 58 -27.32 11.94 5.95
N GLN A 59 -26.96 10.71 6.30
CA GLN A 59 -25.57 10.42 6.71
C GLN A 59 -24.67 10.75 5.53
N GLU A 60 -23.74 11.68 5.73
CA GLU A 60 -22.76 12.03 4.72
C GLU A 60 -21.87 10.81 4.45
N VAL A 61 -21.84 10.33 3.20
CA VAL A 61 -20.91 9.30 2.77
C VAL A 61 -19.52 9.94 2.66
N ILE A 62 -18.63 9.57 3.56
CA ILE A 62 -17.26 10.14 3.62
C ILE A 62 -16.34 9.45 2.62
N PHE A 63 -16.56 8.17 2.39
CA PHE A 63 -15.80 7.35 1.46
C PHE A 63 -16.68 6.23 0.92
N GLU A 64 -16.66 6.07 -0.38
CA GLU A 64 -17.22 4.94 -1.10
C GLU A 64 -16.13 4.29 -1.94
N ALA A 65 -15.97 2.97 -1.80
CA ALA A 65 -15.00 2.23 -2.57
C ALA A 65 -15.39 2.18 -4.05
N ASN A 66 -14.44 2.41 -4.93
CA ASN A 66 -14.67 2.19 -6.36
C ASN A 66 -15.06 0.72 -6.60
N PRO A 67 -16.05 0.44 -7.46
CA PRO A 67 -16.41 -0.93 -7.84
C PRO A 67 -15.20 -1.69 -8.41
N GLY A 68 -15.15 -3.01 -8.18
CA GLY A 68 -14.06 -3.86 -8.67
C GLY A 68 -12.88 -3.93 -7.70
N PRO A 69 -11.63 -3.75 -8.14
CA PRO A 69 -10.43 -4.08 -7.35
C PRO A 69 -10.34 -3.41 -5.98
N GLN A 70 -10.79 -2.15 -5.85
CA GLN A 70 -10.77 -1.45 -4.56
C GLN A 70 -11.79 -2.05 -3.58
N THR A 71 -12.98 -2.38 -4.05
CA THR A 71 -14.00 -3.10 -3.26
C THR A 71 -13.52 -4.49 -2.89
N ASP A 72 -12.89 -5.22 -3.81
CA ASP A 72 -12.32 -6.55 -3.56
C ASP A 72 -11.24 -6.50 -2.48
N PHE A 73 -10.34 -5.51 -2.52
CA PHE A 73 -9.32 -5.32 -1.51
C PHE A 73 -9.89 -5.05 -0.13
N LEU A 74 -10.86 -4.14 -0.04
CA LEU A 74 -11.48 -3.76 1.23
C LEU A 74 -12.37 -4.88 1.81
N SER A 75 -12.91 -5.77 0.97
CA SER A 75 -13.71 -6.91 1.41
C SER A 75 -12.91 -8.20 1.63
N ALA A 76 -11.61 -8.22 1.27
CA ALA A 76 -10.78 -9.40 1.33
C ALA A 76 -10.63 -9.95 2.75
N SER A 77 -10.81 -11.27 2.90
CA SER A 77 -10.73 -11.99 4.17
C SER A 77 -9.40 -12.74 4.38
N GLU A 78 -8.55 -12.81 3.36
CA GLU A 78 -7.25 -13.46 3.42
C GLU A 78 -6.32 -12.71 4.39
N GLN A 79 -5.42 -13.47 5.04
CA GLN A 79 -4.48 -12.92 6.00
C GLN A 79 -3.44 -11.99 5.35
N GLU A 80 -3.05 -12.29 4.11
CA GLU A 80 -2.14 -11.45 3.34
C GLU A 80 -2.76 -11.10 1.99
N VAL A 81 -2.90 -9.83 1.70
CA VAL A 81 -3.42 -9.33 0.41
C VAL A 81 -2.49 -8.27 -0.15
N LEU A 82 -2.14 -8.45 -1.42
CA LEU A 82 -1.45 -7.45 -2.22
C LEU A 82 -2.44 -6.79 -3.18
N TYR A 83 -2.59 -5.48 -3.07
CA TYR A 83 -3.33 -4.64 -4.01
C TYR A 83 -2.32 -3.93 -4.91
N GLY A 84 -2.14 -4.42 -6.13
CA GLY A 84 -1.03 -4.03 -6.98
C GLY A 84 -1.43 -3.86 -8.44
N GLY A 85 -0.46 -3.44 -9.27
CA GLY A 85 -0.64 -3.24 -10.71
C GLY A 85 -0.37 -1.80 -11.13
N ALA A 86 -1.13 -1.27 -12.08
CA ALA A 86 -0.90 0.06 -12.65
C ALA A 86 -0.98 1.20 -11.64
N ALA A 87 -0.35 2.32 -11.96
CA ALA A 87 -0.48 3.55 -11.19
C ALA A 87 -1.91 4.11 -11.31
N GLY A 88 -2.33 4.92 -10.35
CA GLY A 88 -3.63 5.58 -10.38
C GLY A 88 -4.83 4.74 -9.93
N GLY A 89 -4.68 3.44 -9.65
CA GLY A 89 -5.78 2.54 -9.24
C GLY A 89 -6.35 2.75 -7.83
N GLY A 90 -6.08 3.88 -7.15
CA GLY A 90 -6.64 4.19 -5.83
C GLY A 90 -6.05 3.39 -4.66
N LYS A 91 -4.87 2.78 -4.84
CA LYS A 91 -4.23 1.87 -3.88
C LYS A 91 -3.93 2.50 -2.52
N SER A 92 -3.23 3.64 -2.48
CA SER A 92 -2.84 4.31 -1.22
C SER A 92 -4.06 4.82 -0.45
N PHE A 93 -5.13 5.21 -1.16
CA PHE A 93 -6.38 5.60 -0.52
C PHE A 93 -7.09 4.39 0.13
N ALA A 94 -7.14 3.25 -0.56
CA ALA A 94 -7.67 2.00 -0.01
C ALA A 94 -6.86 1.53 1.22
N MET A 95 -5.53 1.72 1.19
CA MET A 95 -4.64 1.42 2.31
C MET A 95 -4.93 2.29 3.56
N LEU A 96 -5.38 3.54 3.37
CA LEU A 96 -5.84 4.39 4.46
C LEU A 96 -7.27 4.07 4.90
N ALA A 97 -8.11 3.57 4.01
CA ALA A 97 -9.51 3.25 4.31
C ALA A 97 -9.64 1.92 5.09
N ASP A 98 -8.85 0.89 4.74
CA ASP A 98 -8.96 -0.45 5.33
C ASP A 98 -8.82 -0.48 6.87
N PRO A 99 -7.87 0.21 7.53
CA PRO A 99 -7.75 0.20 8.98
C PRO A 99 -8.88 0.92 9.73
N VAL A 100 -9.76 1.66 9.03
CA VAL A 100 -10.87 2.40 9.65
C VAL A 100 -11.84 1.45 10.37
N ARG A 101 -12.05 0.25 9.84
CA ARG A 101 -13.04 -0.74 10.35
C ARG A 101 -12.92 -1.10 11.84
N TYR A 102 -11.75 -0.91 12.44
CA TYR A 102 -11.51 -1.27 13.85
C TYR A 102 -11.22 -0.07 14.75
N PHE A 103 -11.49 1.15 14.32
CA PHE A 103 -11.29 2.33 15.18
C PHE A 103 -12.31 2.45 16.32
N ASN A 104 -13.36 1.66 16.33
CA ASN A 104 -14.31 1.55 17.44
C ASN A 104 -13.89 0.53 18.53
N ASN A 105 -12.84 -0.28 18.29
CA ASN A 105 -12.38 -1.29 19.24
C ASN A 105 -11.11 -0.79 19.97
N PRO A 106 -11.16 -0.58 21.31
CA PRO A 106 -10.05 -0.01 22.07
C PRO A 106 -8.78 -0.88 22.07
N LEU A 107 -8.88 -2.16 21.74
CA LEU A 107 -7.75 -3.08 21.64
C LEU A 107 -7.05 -3.04 20.28
N SER A 108 -7.61 -2.28 19.32
CA SER A 108 -7.07 -2.21 17.97
C SER A 108 -5.86 -1.30 17.93
N ASN A 109 -4.71 -1.88 17.63
CA ASN A 109 -3.46 -1.19 17.37
C ASN A 109 -2.98 -1.56 15.96
N LYS A 110 -2.74 -0.55 15.13
CA LYS A 110 -2.46 -0.70 13.71
C LYS A 110 -1.16 0.00 13.35
N LEU A 111 -0.49 -0.51 12.32
CA LEU A 111 0.75 0.05 11.79
C LEU A 111 0.65 0.16 10.27
N LEU A 112 0.97 1.32 9.72
CA LEU A 112 1.16 1.54 8.30
C LEU A 112 2.58 2.04 8.06
N VAL A 113 3.31 1.37 7.18
CA VAL A 113 4.70 1.71 6.88
C VAL A 113 4.91 2.07 5.41
N ARG A 114 5.82 3.00 5.19
CA ARG A 114 6.48 3.32 3.93
C ARG A 114 7.98 3.13 4.05
N ARG A 115 8.69 3.17 2.92
CA ARG A 115 10.14 3.01 2.91
C ARG A 115 10.87 4.18 3.58
N SER A 116 10.42 5.41 3.33
CA SER A 116 11.06 6.62 3.85
C SER A 116 10.09 7.56 4.57
N THR A 117 10.64 8.50 5.33
CA THR A 117 9.87 9.55 6.01
C THR A 117 9.25 10.54 5.02
N GLU A 118 9.95 10.81 3.91
CA GLU A 118 9.52 11.72 2.87
C GLU A 118 8.24 11.22 2.20
N GLU A 119 8.22 9.95 1.85
CA GLU A 119 7.05 9.30 1.23
C GLU A 119 5.86 9.21 2.18
N LEU A 120 6.11 9.12 3.47
CA LEU A 120 5.06 9.08 4.48
C LEU A 120 4.25 10.38 4.56
N ARG A 121 4.81 11.52 4.10
CA ARG A 121 4.13 12.83 4.17
C ARG A 121 2.82 12.86 3.40
N GLU A 122 2.76 12.22 2.26
CA GLU A 122 1.55 12.13 1.44
C GLU A 122 0.44 11.38 2.19
N LEU A 123 0.76 10.19 2.73
CA LEU A 123 -0.19 9.40 3.52
C LEU A 123 -0.70 10.16 4.75
N ILE A 124 0.18 10.91 5.45
CA ILE A 124 -0.22 11.76 6.55
C ILE A 124 -1.18 12.85 6.07
N SER A 125 -0.86 13.52 4.96
CA SER A 125 -1.70 14.59 4.40
C SER A 125 -3.09 14.08 4.03
N VAL A 126 -3.18 12.96 3.32
CA VAL A 126 -4.46 12.36 2.93
C VAL A 126 -5.24 11.88 4.16
N SER A 127 -4.57 11.24 5.13
CA SER A 127 -5.22 10.77 6.36
C SER A 127 -5.81 11.93 7.19
N LYS A 128 -5.18 13.11 7.18
CA LYS A 128 -5.69 14.32 7.85
C LYS A 128 -6.96 14.89 7.20
N GLN A 129 -7.18 14.60 5.92
CA GLN A 129 -8.42 14.97 5.22
C GLN A 129 -9.51 13.92 5.46
N LEU A 130 -9.16 12.64 5.54
CA LEU A 130 -10.09 11.52 5.64
C LEU A 130 -10.57 11.28 7.07
N TYR A 131 -9.66 11.06 8.02
CA TYR A 131 -10.00 10.51 9.32
C TYR A 131 -10.84 11.43 10.23
N PRO A 132 -10.62 12.77 10.30
CA PRO A 132 -11.47 13.64 11.10
C PRO A 132 -12.94 13.66 10.66
N ARG A 133 -13.19 13.43 9.36
CA ARG A 133 -14.56 13.33 8.82
C ARG A 133 -15.15 11.95 9.11
N ALA A 134 -14.37 10.87 8.92
CA ALA A 134 -14.83 9.50 9.11
C ALA A 134 -15.01 9.11 10.59
N ILE A 135 -14.23 9.71 11.50
CA ILE A 135 -14.19 9.34 12.91
C ILE A 135 -14.21 10.62 13.75
N PRO A 136 -15.40 11.12 14.12
CA PRO A 136 -15.50 12.33 14.94
C PRO A 136 -14.71 12.21 16.24
N GLY A 137 -13.88 13.21 16.51
CA GLY A 137 -13.05 13.26 17.72
C GLY A 137 -11.72 12.50 17.67
N ILE A 138 -11.36 11.91 16.53
CA ILE A 138 -10.02 11.33 16.34
C ILE A 138 -8.94 12.42 16.42
N LYS A 139 -7.77 12.10 16.95
CA LYS A 139 -6.66 13.03 17.13
C LYS A 139 -5.39 12.50 16.47
N PHE A 140 -4.65 13.37 15.82
CA PHE A 140 -3.32 13.06 15.28
C PHE A 140 -2.24 13.61 16.22
N LEU A 141 -1.38 12.72 16.69
CA LEU A 141 -0.21 13.08 17.48
C LEU A 141 0.97 13.29 16.51
N GLU A 142 1.28 14.56 16.25
CA GLU A 142 2.27 14.96 15.22
C GLU A 142 3.67 14.36 15.44
N ARG A 143 4.13 14.35 16.69
CA ARG A 143 5.47 13.86 17.03
C ARG A 143 5.57 12.35 16.87
N GLU A 144 4.56 11.63 17.30
CA GLU A 144 4.46 10.18 17.26
C GLU A 144 3.95 9.67 15.90
N LYS A 145 3.49 10.56 15.02
CA LYS A 145 2.81 10.24 13.74
C LYS A 145 1.68 9.22 13.94
N THR A 146 0.90 9.35 15.01
CA THR A 146 -0.10 8.35 15.42
C THR A 146 -1.49 8.96 15.50
N TRP A 147 -2.45 8.31 14.88
CA TRP A 147 -3.86 8.58 15.04
C TRP A 147 -4.40 7.85 16.27
N ILE A 148 -5.14 8.56 17.11
CA ILE A 148 -5.82 8.00 18.31
C ILE A 148 -7.31 8.30 18.20
N ALA A 149 -8.13 7.24 18.11
CA ALA A 149 -9.57 7.36 18.11
C ALA A 149 -10.14 7.59 19.52
N PRO A 150 -11.35 8.11 19.67
CA PRO A 150 -12.01 8.26 20.99
C PRO A 150 -12.15 6.95 21.77
N SER A 151 -12.22 5.82 21.08
CA SER A 151 -12.20 4.47 21.68
C SER A 151 -10.88 4.10 22.36
N GLY A 152 -9.77 4.76 22.00
CA GLY A 152 -8.41 4.38 22.35
C GLY A 152 -7.69 3.57 21.26
N ALA A 153 -8.39 3.17 20.21
CA ALA A 153 -7.77 2.52 19.06
C ALA A 153 -6.74 3.43 18.38
N SER A 154 -5.66 2.86 17.89
CA SER A 154 -4.55 3.61 17.30
C SER A 154 -4.17 3.13 15.89
N LEU A 155 -3.61 4.06 15.11
CA LEU A 155 -2.90 3.77 13.87
C LEU A 155 -1.60 4.57 13.85
N TRP A 156 -0.50 3.87 13.89
CA TRP A 156 0.83 4.44 13.78
C TRP A 156 1.27 4.48 12.32
N LEU A 157 1.61 5.67 11.82
CA LEU A 157 2.21 5.90 10.50
C LEU A 157 3.72 5.96 10.69
N SER A 158 4.46 5.03 10.11
CA SER A 158 5.90 4.89 10.34
C SER A 158 6.66 4.53 9.07
N TYR A 159 7.96 4.35 9.18
CA TYR A 159 8.81 3.98 8.06
C TYR A 159 9.80 2.88 8.44
N LEU A 160 10.23 2.12 7.42
CA LEU A 160 11.23 1.06 7.52
C LEU A 160 12.24 1.26 6.38
N ASP A 161 13.32 2.00 6.66
CA ASP A 161 14.37 2.27 5.66
C ASP A 161 15.25 1.04 5.41
N ARG A 162 15.57 0.31 6.48
CA ARG A 162 16.43 -0.89 6.46
C ARG A 162 15.70 -2.07 7.08
N ASP A 163 16.12 -3.27 6.70
CA ASP A 163 15.58 -4.50 7.27
C ASP A 163 15.71 -4.55 8.81
N ASP A 164 16.82 -4.05 9.37
CA ASP A 164 17.04 -4.00 10.82
C ASP A 164 16.06 -3.08 11.57
N ASP A 165 15.44 -2.13 10.89
CA ASP A 165 14.47 -1.22 11.49
C ASP A 165 13.24 -1.93 12.07
N VAL A 166 12.97 -3.16 11.65
CA VAL A 166 11.89 -4.00 12.21
C VAL A 166 12.08 -4.25 13.72
N GLN A 167 13.31 -4.15 14.23
CA GLN A 167 13.60 -4.33 15.64
C GLN A 167 12.96 -3.25 16.52
N ARG A 168 12.68 -2.06 15.98
CA ARG A 168 11.93 -1.00 16.68
C ARG A 168 10.52 -1.43 17.09
N TYR A 169 9.98 -2.44 16.45
CA TYR A 169 8.66 -3.01 16.73
C TYR A 169 8.72 -4.25 17.62
N GLN A 170 9.91 -4.62 18.10
CA GLN A 170 10.07 -5.72 19.04
C GLN A 170 9.26 -5.42 20.33
N GLY A 171 8.51 -6.41 20.79
CA GLY A 171 7.60 -6.23 21.91
C GLY A 171 6.22 -5.64 21.57
N GLN A 172 6.06 -4.98 20.42
CA GLN A 172 4.78 -4.42 19.98
C GLN A 172 3.82 -5.49 19.45
N ALA A 173 2.53 -5.19 19.50
CA ALA A 173 1.46 -6.05 19.01
C ALA A 173 0.49 -5.23 18.15
N PHE A 174 0.19 -5.73 16.96
CA PHE A 174 -0.74 -5.09 16.02
C PHE A 174 -1.80 -6.11 15.58
N ASN A 175 -3.00 -5.63 15.30
CA ASN A 175 -4.01 -6.45 14.62
C ASN A 175 -4.00 -6.25 13.11
N TRP A 176 -3.46 -5.15 12.63
CA TRP A 176 -3.34 -4.80 11.22
C TRP A 176 -1.98 -4.18 10.94
N ILE A 177 -1.36 -4.60 9.84
CA ILE A 177 -0.10 -4.02 9.36
C ILE A 177 -0.22 -3.79 7.86
N GLY A 178 -0.02 -2.54 7.44
CA GLY A 178 0.02 -2.12 6.04
C GLY A 178 1.43 -1.78 5.58
N PHE A 179 1.80 -2.25 4.39
CA PHE A 179 3.01 -1.86 3.66
C PHE A 179 2.59 -1.16 2.38
N ASP A 180 2.81 0.13 2.29
CA ASP A 180 2.54 0.88 1.07
C ASP A 180 3.80 0.96 0.21
N GLU A 181 3.68 0.67 -1.09
CA GLU A 181 4.78 0.49 -2.05
C GLU A 181 5.72 -0.68 -1.71
N LEU A 182 5.16 -1.87 -1.54
CA LEU A 182 5.86 -3.06 -1.06
C LEU A 182 7.10 -3.45 -1.88
N THR A 183 7.15 -3.18 -3.19
CA THR A 183 8.31 -3.45 -4.04
C THR A 183 9.52 -2.56 -3.76
N GLN A 184 9.41 -1.57 -2.90
CA GLN A 184 10.57 -0.77 -2.49
C GLN A 184 11.49 -1.53 -1.52
N TRP A 185 11.01 -2.55 -0.80
CA TRP A 185 11.85 -3.39 0.05
C TRP A 185 12.55 -4.48 -0.78
N PRO A 186 13.91 -4.50 -0.81
CA PRO A 186 14.67 -5.44 -1.66
C PRO A 186 14.45 -6.90 -1.31
N THR A 187 14.14 -7.20 -0.05
CA THR A 187 13.97 -8.55 0.47
C THR A 187 12.60 -8.73 1.15
N PRO A 188 12.08 -9.95 1.27
CA PRO A 188 10.86 -10.21 1.99
C PRO A 188 11.02 -10.16 3.53
N PHE A 189 12.21 -9.85 4.04
CA PHE A 189 12.52 -9.95 5.47
C PHE A 189 11.60 -9.10 6.34
N ALA A 190 11.45 -7.80 6.02
CA ALA A 190 10.60 -6.89 6.77
C ALA A 190 9.13 -7.34 6.77
N TRP A 191 8.60 -7.74 5.62
CA TRP A 191 7.25 -8.29 5.48
C TRP A 191 7.03 -9.53 6.36
N ASN A 192 7.93 -10.50 6.28
CA ASN A 192 7.85 -11.75 7.02
C ASN A 192 8.05 -11.55 8.54
N TYR A 193 9.01 -10.69 8.94
CA TYR A 193 9.26 -10.39 10.35
C TYR A 193 8.04 -9.72 10.99
N MET A 194 7.47 -8.72 10.33
CA MET A 194 6.34 -7.97 10.85
C MET A 194 5.08 -8.82 11.01
N ARG A 195 4.91 -9.89 10.25
CA ARG A 195 3.84 -10.89 10.49
C ARG A 195 3.89 -11.44 11.92
N SER A 196 5.08 -11.64 12.49
CA SER A 196 5.23 -12.09 13.87
C SER A 196 4.74 -11.09 14.92
N ARG A 197 4.48 -9.84 14.50
CA ARG A 197 3.90 -8.79 15.36
C ARG A 197 2.37 -8.77 15.30
N LEU A 198 1.76 -9.52 14.39
CA LEU A 198 0.31 -9.72 14.35
C LEU A 198 -0.12 -10.61 15.51
N ARG A 199 -0.62 -10.01 16.55
CA ARG A 199 -1.11 -10.72 17.75
C ARG A 199 -2.13 -9.88 18.50
N THR A 200 -3.07 -10.54 19.14
CA THR A 200 -4.10 -9.92 19.98
C THR A 200 -4.48 -10.87 21.11
N THR A 201 -5.24 -10.36 22.09
CA THR A 201 -5.79 -11.17 23.16
C THR A 201 -6.97 -12.02 22.67
N LYS A 202 -7.19 -13.17 23.31
CA LYS A 202 -8.36 -14.01 23.03
C LYS A 202 -9.65 -13.20 23.24
N ASN A 203 -10.61 -13.38 22.33
CA ASN A 203 -11.91 -12.71 22.36
C ASN A 203 -11.85 -11.17 22.15
N SER A 204 -10.79 -10.66 21.56
CA SER A 204 -10.67 -9.21 21.25
C SER A 204 -11.67 -8.72 20.18
N GLY A 205 -12.27 -9.61 19.40
CA GLY A 205 -13.08 -9.25 18.22
C GLY A 205 -12.28 -8.71 17.04
N LEU A 206 -10.95 -8.85 17.08
CA LEU A 206 -10.04 -8.35 16.04
C LEU A 206 -9.55 -9.49 15.15
N THR A 207 -9.53 -9.23 13.85
CA THR A 207 -8.86 -10.08 12.86
C THR A 207 -7.40 -9.63 12.73
N LEU A 208 -6.50 -10.61 12.57
CA LEU A 208 -5.07 -10.40 12.38
C LEU A 208 -4.73 -10.56 10.90
N TYR A 209 -4.27 -9.49 10.26
CA TYR A 209 -3.98 -9.53 8.83
C TYR A 209 -3.01 -8.43 8.38
N GLN A 210 -2.40 -8.68 7.22
CA GLN A 210 -1.40 -7.83 6.60
C GLN A 210 -1.85 -7.40 5.21
N ARG A 211 -1.58 -6.17 4.84
CA ARG A 211 -1.94 -5.58 3.55
C ARG A 211 -0.72 -4.97 2.88
N GLY A 212 -0.56 -5.21 1.61
CA GLY A 212 0.45 -4.57 0.77
C GLY A 212 -0.19 -3.82 -0.38
N THR A 213 0.40 -2.68 -0.76
CA THR A 213 0.10 -2.01 -2.02
C THR A 213 1.40 -1.81 -2.79
N THR A 214 1.36 -1.84 -4.12
CA THR A 214 2.53 -1.53 -4.93
C THR A 214 2.21 -1.42 -6.42
N ASN A 215 3.18 -0.88 -7.16
CA ASN A 215 3.28 -1.02 -8.61
C ASN A 215 4.36 -2.08 -8.95
N PRO A 216 4.34 -2.68 -10.15
CA PRO A 216 5.49 -3.43 -10.66
C PRO A 216 6.74 -2.56 -10.73
N GLY A 217 7.91 -3.17 -10.62
CA GLY A 217 9.19 -2.47 -10.58
C GLY A 217 9.76 -2.31 -9.17
N GLY A 218 10.88 -1.59 -9.04
CA GLY A 218 11.57 -1.42 -7.77
C GLY A 218 12.43 -2.61 -7.33
N ALA A 219 13.21 -2.40 -6.27
CA ALA A 219 14.21 -3.37 -5.81
C ALA A 219 13.62 -4.73 -5.36
N GLY A 220 12.39 -4.72 -4.87
CA GLY A 220 11.69 -5.92 -4.38
C GLY A 220 10.77 -6.58 -5.39
N HIS A 221 10.76 -6.12 -6.63
CA HIS A 221 9.86 -6.61 -7.67
C HIS A 221 9.79 -8.14 -7.73
N GLN A 222 10.94 -8.80 -7.78
CA GLN A 222 11.03 -10.26 -7.98
C GLN A 222 10.43 -11.04 -6.82
N TRP A 223 10.77 -10.71 -5.58
CA TRP A 223 10.22 -11.46 -4.46
C TRP A 223 8.72 -11.21 -4.28
N VAL A 224 8.24 -9.99 -4.55
CA VAL A 224 6.80 -9.67 -4.50
C VAL A 224 6.05 -10.45 -5.58
N LYS A 225 6.57 -10.48 -6.83
CA LYS A 225 6.02 -11.26 -7.93
C LYS A 225 5.91 -12.74 -7.58
N LYS A 226 7.01 -13.37 -7.17
CA LYS A 226 7.05 -14.79 -6.76
C LYS A 226 6.12 -15.10 -5.58
N THR A 227 5.91 -14.14 -4.66
CA THR A 227 5.11 -14.36 -3.46
C THR A 227 3.61 -14.22 -3.70
N PHE A 228 3.20 -13.29 -4.57
CA PHE A 228 1.80 -12.90 -4.70
C PHE A 228 1.22 -13.08 -6.10
N VAL A 229 2.01 -12.84 -7.16
CA VAL A 229 1.51 -12.76 -8.53
C VAL A 229 1.58 -14.11 -9.24
N ASP A 230 2.74 -14.77 -9.20
CA ASP A 230 2.98 -16.02 -9.93
C ASP A 230 2.22 -17.25 -9.37
N PRO A 231 1.94 -17.37 -8.04
CA PRO A 231 1.39 -18.62 -7.50
C PRO A 231 -0.04 -18.95 -7.90
N ALA A 232 -0.84 -17.96 -8.32
CA ALA A 232 -2.25 -18.19 -8.66
C ALA A 232 -2.76 -17.18 -9.68
N PRO A 233 -3.86 -17.48 -10.39
CA PRO A 233 -4.54 -16.50 -11.21
C PRO A 233 -4.92 -15.24 -10.42
N HIS A 234 -4.89 -14.10 -11.07
CA HIS A 234 -5.22 -12.82 -10.46
C HIS A 234 -6.59 -12.86 -9.76
N ASN A 235 -6.71 -12.13 -8.67
CA ASN A 235 -7.91 -12.01 -7.85
C ASN A 235 -8.43 -13.34 -7.26
N THR A 236 -7.57 -14.36 -7.17
CA THR A 236 -7.88 -15.69 -6.63
C THR A 236 -7.21 -15.86 -5.26
N SER A 237 -7.98 -16.39 -4.29
CA SER A 237 -7.44 -16.78 -2.98
C SER A 237 -6.65 -18.08 -3.09
N PHE A 238 -5.44 -18.14 -2.54
CA PHE A 238 -4.61 -19.33 -2.55
C PHE A 238 -3.92 -19.54 -1.19
N ASN A 239 -3.48 -20.77 -0.92
CA ASN A 239 -2.68 -21.07 0.25
C ASN A 239 -1.29 -20.46 0.10
N ALA A 240 -0.79 -19.83 1.14
CA ALA A 240 0.53 -19.24 1.10
C ALA A 240 1.59 -20.31 0.82
N THR A 241 2.44 -20.05 -0.17
CA THR A 241 3.57 -20.88 -0.56
C THR A 241 4.89 -20.22 -0.18
N ASP A 242 5.90 -21.00 0.05
CA ASP A 242 7.27 -20.54 0.08
C ASP A 242 7.69 -20.11 -1.34
N PRO A 243 8.24 -18.90 -1.55
CA PRO A 243 8.53 -18.40 -2.89
C PRO A 243 9.70 -19.12 -3.58
N GLU A 244 10.54 -19.85 -2.86
CA GLU A 244 11.67 -20.59 -3.42
C GLU A 244 11.30 -22.02 -3.76
N THR A 245 10.64 -22.74 -2.82
CA THR A 245 10.28 -24.15 -2.99
C THR A 245 8.89 -24.35 -3.63
N GLN A 246 8.05 -23.32 -3.65
CA GLN A 246 6.64 -23.36 -4.05
C GLN A 246 5.77 -24.30 -3.19
N GLU A 247 6.31 -24.82 -2.10
CA GLU A 247 5.57 -25.65 -1.17
C GLU A 247 4.62 -24.82 -0.32
N VAL A 248 3.46 -25.40 0.03
CA VAL A 248 2.50 -24.74 0.92
C VAL A 248 3.11 -24.57 2.31
N ILE A 249 3.09 -23.35 2.82
CA ILE A 249 3.49 -23.06 4.20
C ILE A 249 2.42 -23.62 5.13
N ALA A 250 2.72 -24.74 5.79
CA ALA A 250 1.78 -25.50 6.58
C ALA A 250 2.20 -25.61 8.05
N TRP A 251 1.26 -26.05 8.89
CA TRP A 251 1.55 -26.37 10.28
C TRP A 251 2.56 -27.51 10.37
N PRO A 252 3.62 -27.36 11.21
CA PRO A 252 4.71 -28.31 11.26
C PRO A 252 4.28 -29.67 11.84
N LYS A 253 5.11 -30.67 11.56
CA LYS A 253 4.96 -32.03 12.12
C LYS A 253 4.85 -32.00 13.64
N GLY A 254 3.90 -32.76 14.18
CA GLY A 254 3.62 -32.81 15.61
C GLY A 254 2.67 -31.77 16.16
N HIS A 255 2.21 -30.83 15.33
CA HIS A 255 1.14 -29.87 15.70
C HIS A 255 -0.24 -30.48 15.49
N SER A 256 -1.25 -30.12 16.29
CA SER A 256 -2.64 -30.59 16.16
C SER A 256 -3.29 -30.34 14.80
N ARG A 257 -2.75 -29.41 14.04
CA ARG A 257 -3.17 -29.00 12.69
C ARG A 257 -2.10 -29.35 11.64
N GLU A 258 -1.28 -30.35 11.88
CA GLU A 258 -0.19 -30.74 10.98
C GLU A 258 -0.67 -30.86 9.52
N GLY A 259 0.07 -30.25 8.60
CA GLY A 259 -0.20 -30.23 7.17
C GLY A 259 -1.27 -29.25 6.70
N GLU A 260 -2.06 -28.65 7.60
CA GLU A 260 -2.99 -27.61 7.19
C GLU A 260 -2.23 -26.32 6.82
N PRO A 261 -2.66 -25.57 5.79
CA PRO A 261 -2.07 -24.27 5.43
C PRO A 261 -2.09 -23.30 6.60
N LEU A 262 -1.00 -22.56 6.81
CA LEU A 262 -0.93 -21.57 7.89
C LEU A 262 -1.85 -20.36 7.64
N PHE A 263 -1.90 -19.86 6.40
CA PHE A 263 -2.67 -18.69 6.02
C PHE A 263 -2.87 -18.63 4.50
N LYS A 264 -3.76 -17.74 4.08
CA LYS A 264 -4.08 -17.50 2.67
C LYS A 264 -3.55 -16.17 2.18
N ARG A 265 -3.23 -16.14 0.88
CA ARG A 265 -2.85 -14.95 0.12
C ARG A 265 -3.82 -14.67 -1.02
N ARG A 266 -3.84 -13.41 -1.45
CA ARG A 266 -4.54 -12.98 -2.66
C ARG A 266 -3.80 -11.81 -3.29
N PHE A 267 -3.65 -11.83 -4.60
CA PHE A 267 -3.22 -10.69 -5.39
C PHE A 267 -4.42 -10.09 -6.12
N ILE A 268 -4.64 -8.79 -5.94
CA ILE A 268 -5.72 -8.05 -6.58
C ILE A 268 -5.08 -7.02 -7.51
N PRO A 269 -5.14 -7.22 -8.85
CA PRO A 269 -4.62 -6.25 -9.80
C PRO A 269 -5.53 -5.04 -9.89
N ALA A 270 -4.93 -3.85 -10.09
CA ALA A 270 -5.65 -2.62 -10.38
C ALA A 270 -5.03 -1.90 -11.57
N THR A 271 -5.86 -1.22 -12.31
CA THR A 271 -5.50 -0.35 -13.43
C THR A 271 -5.93 1.09 -13.17
N LEU A 272 -5.48 2.03 -13.99
CA LEU A 272 -5.96 3.41 -13.97
C LEU A 272 -7.48 3.48 -14.17
N PHE A 273 -8.02 2.63 -15.03
CA PHE A 273 -9.44 2.64 -15.41
C PHE A 273 -10.38 2.17 -14.29
N ASP A 274 -9.84 1.54 -13.23
CA ASP A 274 -10.59 1.19 -12.03
C ASP A 274 -10.79 2.39 -11.08
N ASN A 275 -10.26 3.57 -11.45
CA ASN A 275 -10.36 4.80 -10.67
C ASN A 275 -10.93 5.96 -11.49
N PRO A 276 -12.25 6.16 -11.48
CA PRO A 276 -12.89 7.20 -12.28
C PRO A 276 -12.41 8.61 -11.95
N TYR A 277 -11.91 8.85 -10.73
CA TYR A 277 -11.38 10.17 -10.34
C TYR A 277 -10.10 10.60 -11.09
N LEU A 278 -9.41 9.67 -11.72
CA LEU A 278 -8.18 9.94 -12.50
C LEU A 278 -8.30 9.59 -13.97
N SER A 279 -9.25 8.72 -14.34
CA SER A 279 -9.43 8.29 -15.74
C SER A 279 -10.28 9.26 -16.56
N ASP A 280 -11.18 10.03 -15.91
CA ASP A 280 -12.22 10.79 -16.61
C ASP A 280 -11.68 11.98 -17.44
N ASP A 281 -10.58 12.61 -17.04
CA ASP A 281 -10.00 13.76 -17.77
C ASP A 281 -8.92 13.39 -18.79
N GLY A 282 -8.43 12.13 -18.76
CA GLY A 282 -7.40 11.60 -19.63
C GLY A 282 -6.00 12.21 -19.45
N MET A 283 -5.83 13.25 -18.65
CA MET A 283 -4.55 13.93 -18.46
C MET A 283 -3.52 13.04 -17.78
N TYR A 284 -3.94 12.29 -16.76
CA TYR A 284 -3.05 11.38 -16.06
C TYR A 284 -2.60 10.22 -16.96
N GLU A 285 -3.51 9.68 -17.78
CA GLU A 285 -3.19 8.67 -18.80
C GLU A 285 -2.17 9.21 -19.81
N ALA A 286 -2.38 10.43 -20.33
CA ALA A 286 -1.44 11.06 -21.24
C ALA A 286 -0.04 11.23 -20.65
N ASN A 287 0.05 11.58 -19.35
CA ASN A 287 1.33 11.65 -18.65
C ASN A 287 2.02 10.28 -18.57
N LEU A 288 1.28 9.21 -18.27
CA LEU A 288 1.83 7.84 -18.25
C LEU A 288 2.25 7.37 -19.64
N LEU A 289 1.48 7.69 -20.68
CA LEU A 289 1.80 7.37 -22.08
C LEU A 289 3.08 8.06 -22.56
N SER A 290 3.45 9.21 -21.99
CA SER A 290 4.68 9.93 -22.32
C SER A 290 5.96 9.31 -21.74
N LEU A 291 5.83 8.36 -20.83
CA LEU A 291 6.96 7.69 -20.21
C LEU A 291 7.69 6.73 -21.19
N PRO A 292 8.97 6.42 -20.95
CA PRO A 292 9.66 5.35 -21.65
C PRO A 292 8.88 4.04 -21.63
N GLU A 293 8.99 3.23 -22.67
CA GLU A 293 8.17 2.03 -22.89
C GLU A 293 8.14 1.08 -21.66
N HIS A 294 9.31 0.82 -21.04
CA HIS A 294 9.39 -0.06 -19.89
C HIS A 294 8.59 0.49 -18.69
N GLN A 295 8.69 1.80 -18.41
CA GLN A 295 7.94 2.45 -17.31
C GLN A 295 6.45 2.50 -17.64
N ARG A 296 6.09 2.74 -18.90
CA ARG A 296 4.69 2.70 -19.34
C ARG A 296 4.08 1.32 -19.13
N LYS A 297 4.78 0.23 -19.51
CA LYS A 297 4.33 -1.14 -19.26
C LYS A 297 4.14 -1.42 -17.75
N GLN A 298 5.03 -0.92 -16.90
CA GLN A 298 4.92 -1.08 -15.45
C GLN A 298 3.79 -0.23 -14.86
N LEU A 299 3.75 1.07 -15.16
CA LEU A 299 2.89 2.02 -14.47
C LEU A 299 1.51 2.18 -15.10
N LEU A 300 1.37 2.05 -16.43
CA LEU A 300 0.07 2.14 -17.10
C LEU A 300 -0.59 0.76 -17.25
N GLU A 301 0.18 -0.24 -17.66
CA GLU A 301 -0.35 -1.58 -17.93
C GLU A 301 -0.32 -2.50 -16.71
N GLY A 302 0.44 -2.12 -15.65
CA GLY A 302 0.60 -2.94 -14.46
C GLY A 302 1.32 -4.27 -14.73
N ASN A 303 2.18 -4.31 -15.74
CA ASN A 303 2.82 -5.52 -16.21
C ASN A 303 3.97 -5.95 -15.28
N TRP A 304 3.86 -7.16 -14.73
CA TRP A 304 4.83 -7.76 -13.82
C TRP A 304 5.96 -8.51 -14.52
N ASP A 305 5.91 -8.66 -15.85
CA ASP A 305 6.95 -9.32 -16.62
C ASP A 305 8.03 -8.36 -17.14
N VAL A 306 7.86 -7.06 -16.92
CA VAL A 306 8.81 -6.02 -17.30
C VAL A 306 9.77 -5.76 -16.14
N ASN A 307 11.04 -6.11 -16.33
CA ASN A 307 12.12 -5.90 -15.36
C ASN A 307 12.99 -4.71 -15.78
N GLU A 308 13.05 -3.67 -14.96
CA GLU A 308 14.03 -2.60 -15.11
C GLU A 308 15.42 -3.14 -14.75
N GLY A 309 16.37 -3.04 -15.67
CA GLY A 309 17.72 -3.59 -15.48
C GLY A 309 17.86 -5.07 -15.80
N ALA A 310 16.87 -5.71 -16.43
CA ALA A 310 17.04 -7.02 -16.99
C ALA A 310 18.15 -7.02 -18.04
N ALA A 311 19.07 -7.99 -17.99
CA ALA A 311 20.12 -8.16 -19.00
C ALA A 311 19.53 -8.39 -20.40
N PHE A 312 18.30 -8.89 -20.46
CA PHE A 312 17.53 -9.16 -21.68
C PHE A 312 16.14 -8.54 -21.54
N PRO A 313 15.98 -7.22 -21.84
CA PRO A 313 14.69 -6.53 -21.70
C PRO A 313 13.63 -7.07 -22.68
N GLU A 314 14.03 -7.69 -23.77
CA GLU A 314 13.15 -8.31 -24.76
C GLU A 314 12.62 -9.68 -24.32
N TRP A 315 13.09 -10.21 -23.17
CA TRP A 315 12.63 -11.50 -22.67
C TRP A 315 11.12 -11.53 -22.51
N ASN A 316 10.50 -12.49 -23.17
CA ASN A 316 9.07 -12.75 -23.09
C ASN A 316 8.83 -14.25 -22.98
N ARG A 317 8.22 -14.68 -21.87
CA ARG A 317 7.98 -16.09 -21.60
C ARG A 317 7.21 -16.79 -22.74
N ASN A 318 6.22 -16.12 -23.32
CA ASN A 318 5.40 -16.69 -24.39
C ASN A 318 6.16 -16.87 -25.75
N ILE A 319 7.32 -16.20 -25.87
CA ILE A 319 8.15 -16.27 -27.08
C ILE A 319 9.38 -17.14 -26.82
N HIS A 320 10.01 -17.01 -25.66
CA HIS A 320 11.34 -17.57 -25.41
C HIS A 320 11.30 -18.86 -24.57
N VAL A 321 10.15 -19.21 -23.96
CA VAL A 321 9.99 -20.49 -23.28
C VAL A 321 9.17 -21.42 -24.16
N VAL A 322 9.76 -22.54 -24.50
CA VAL A 322 9.12 -23.58 -25.31
C VAL A 322 8.80 -24.79 -24.45
N GLU A 323 7.87 -25.63 -24.91
CA GLU A 323 7.60 -26.90 -24.25
C GLU A 323 8.87 -27.78 -24.21
N PRO A 324 9.15 -28.44 -23.09
CA PRO A 324 10.32 -29.30 -22.95
C PRO A 324 10.39 -30.38 -24.04
N TYR A 325 11.56 -30.55 -24.61
CA TYR A 325 11.84 -31.59 -25.58
C TYR A 325 13.24 -32.18 -25.38
N GLU A 326 13.47 -33.37 -25.92
CA GLU A 326 14.76 -34.04 -25.82
C GLU A 326 15.80 -33.37 -26.72
N ILE A 327 16.93 -32.93 -26.14
CA ILE A 327 18.03 -32.30 -26.89
C ILE A 327 18.82 -33.35 -27.62
N PRO A 328 18.89 -33.29 -28.97
CA PRO A 328 19.62 -34.25 -29.78
C PRO A 328 21.08 -34.39 -29.37
N SER A 329 21.61 -35.62 -29.33
CA SER A 329 22.99 -35.88 -28.93
C SER A 329 24.04 -35.27 -29.88
N SER A 330 23.63 -34.97 -31.14
CA SER A 330 24.48 -34.32 -32.13
C SER A 330 24.69 -32.83 -31.92
N TRP A 331 23.88 -32.18 -31.05
CA TRP A 331 24.02 -30.76 -30.82
C TRP A 331 25.22 -30.49 -29.87
N ALA A 332 25.98 -29.44 -30.19
CA ALA A 332 27.04 -29.00 -29.31
C ALA A 332 26.43 -28.51 -27.99
N LYS A 333 27.01 -28.96 -26.88
CA LYS A 333 26.56 -28.61 -25.53
C LYS A 333 27.68 -27.94 -24.75
N PHE A 334 27.34 -26.92 -23.98
CA PHE A 334 28.27 -26.29 -23.06
C PHE A 334 27.51 -25.77 -21.84
N ARG A 335 28.23 -25.34 -20.82
CA ARG A 335 27.68 -24.72 -19.61
C ARG A 335 28.43 -23.44 -19.28
N ALA A 336 27.76 -22.54 -18.59
CA ALA A 336 28.34 -21.35 -17.97
C ALA A 336 28.00 -21.36 -16.48
N CYS A 337 28.93 -20.87 -15.67
CA CYS A 337 28.77 -20.77 -14.22
C CYS A 337 29.19 -19.38 -13.77
N ASP A 338 28.32 -18.71 -13.01
CA ASP A 338 28.63 -17.52 -12.25
C ASP A 338 28.62 -17.90 -10.75
N TYR A 339 29.83 -17.99 -10.16
CA TYR A 339 30.01 -18.48 -8.79
C TYR A 339 29.92 -17.36 -7.77
N GLY A 340 29.05 -17.54 -6.76
CA GLY A 340 28.94 -16.70 -5.58
C GLY A 340 28.72 -17.51 -4.31
N TYR A 341 29.59 -17.39 -3.28
CA TYR A 341 29.36 -18.03 -1.99
C TYR A 341 28.37 -17.25 -1.12
N GLY A 342 28.61 -15.94 -0.97
CA GLY A 342 27.76 -15.02 -0.20
C GLY A 342 26.58 -14.46 -1.00
N SER A 343 26.63 -14.57 -2.32
CA SER A 343 25.55 -14.34 -3.28
C SER A 343 25.08 -15.65 -3.87
N TYR A 344 24.14 -15.57 -4.80
CA TYR A 344 23.71 -16.77 -5.53
C TYR A 344 24.75 -17.19 -6.56
N THR A 345 24.89 -18.52 -6.72
CA THR A 345 25.58 -19.15 -7.84
C THR A 345 24.55 -19.57 -8.87
N GLY A 346 24.77 -19.18 -10.13
CA GLY A 346 23.99 -19.64 -11.26
C GLY A 346 24.81 -20.57 -12.17
N VAL A 347 24.28 -21.73 -12.54
CA VAL A 347 24.86 -22.62 -13.55
C VAL A 347 23.79 -22.87 -14.62
N VAL A 348 24.14 -22.66 -15.87
CA VAL A 348 23.21 -22.80 -17.00
C VAL A 348 23.82 -23.71 -18.07
N TRP A 349 23.05 -24.70 -18.52
CA TRP A 349 23.44 -25.62 -19.60
C TRP A 349 22.76 -25.23 -20.90
N PHE A 350 23.55 -25.12 -21.95
CA PHE A 350 23.15 -24.72 -23.27
C PHE A 350 23.36 -25.83 -24.28
N ALA A 351 22.48 -25.86 -25.27
CA ALA A 351 22.67 -26.60 -26.54
C ALA A 351 22.63 -25.61 -27.69
N VAL A 352 23.44 -25.85 -28.71
CA VAL A 352 23.43 -25.06 -29.97
C VAL A 352 22.68 -25.84 -31.03
N ALA A 353 21.53 -25.29 -31.46
CA ALA A 353 20.74 -25.88 -32.54
C ALA A 353 21.41 -25.64 -33.89
N PRO A 354 21.07 -26.40 -34.96
CA PRO A 354 21.66 -26.28 -36.28
C PRO A 354 21.50 -24.90 -36.94
N ASP A 355 20.51 -24.13 -36.50
CA ASP A 355 20.22 -22.77 -36.93
C ASP A 355 20.90 -21.70 -36.06
N GLU A 356 21.88 -22.13 -35.26
CA GLU A 356 22.66 -21.29 -34.35
C GLU A 356 21.85 -20.74 -33.13
N GLN A 357 20.61 -21.16 -32.92
CA GLN A 357 19.86 -20.79 -31.72
C GLN A 357 20.46 -21.46 -30.48
N LEU A 358 20.51 -20.72 -29.40
CA LEU A 358 20.90 -21.22 -28.09
C LEU A 358 19.68 -21.69 -27.32
N VAL A 359 19.67 -22.94 -26.93
CA VAL A 359 18.62 -23.55 -26.13
C VAL A 359 19.13 -23.81 -24.76
N VAL A 360 18.55 -23.14 -23.76
CA VAL A 360 18.79 -23.43 -22.32
C VAL A 360 17.91 -24.62 -21.96
N TYR A 361 18.52 -25.74 -21.59
CA TYR A 361 17.78 -26.97 -21.28
C TYR A 361 17.90 -27.39 -19.81
N ARG A 362 18.77 -26.76 -19.04
CA ARG A 362 18.91 -27.00 -17.59
C ARG A 362 19.50 -25.76 -16.91
N GLU A 363 19.04 -25.50 -15.70
CA GLU A 363 19.62 -24.51 -14.80
C GLU A 363 19.82 -25.06 -13.39
N MET A 364 20.78 -24.53 -12.66
CA MET A 364 21.00 -24.75 -11.24
C MET A 364 21.18 -23.38 -10.57
N TYR A 365 20.51 -23.16 -9.46
CA TYR A 365 20.59 -21.91 -8.71
C TYR A 365 20.72 -22.23 -7.23
N CYS A 366 21.85 -21.87 -6.61
CA CYS A 366 22.15 -22.19 -5.23
C CYS A 366 22.92 -21.05 -4.54
N SER A 367 23.02 -21.09 -3.21
CA SER A 367 23.81 -20.17 -2.42
C SER A 367 24.45 -20.88 -1.24
N LYS A 368 25.52 -20.31 -0.69
CA LYS A 368 26.29 -20.87 0.44
C LYS A 368 26.88 -22.25 0.19
N VAL A 369 27.13 -22.58 -1.07
CA VAL A 369 27.77 -23.83 -1.51
C VAL A 369 29.25 -23.56 -1.80
N ILE A 370 30.15 -24.32 -1.21
CA ILE A 370 31.58 -24.20 -1.50
C ILE A 370 31.91 -24.79 -2.87
N ALA A 371 33.00 -24.35 -3.48
CA ALA A 371 33.31 -24.71 -4.87
C ALA A 371 33.48 -26.22 -5.12
N THR A 372 33.93 -26.99 -4.14
CA THR A 372 34.01 -28.46 -4.22
C THR A 372 32.65 -29.12 -4.31
N ASP A 373 31.75 -28.73 -3.41
CA ASP A 373 30.38 -29.26 -3.38
C ASP A 373 29.61 -28.85 -4.63
N LEU A 374 29.83 -27.62 -5.13
CA LEU A 374 29.24 -27.17 -6.37
C LEU A 374 29.72 -28.03 -7.57
N ALA A 375 31.00 -28.41 -7.58
CA ALA A 375 31.51 -29.27 -8.65
C ALA A 375 30.85 -30.65 -8.63
N ASP A 376 30.65 -31.23 -7.44
CA ASP A 376 29.95 -32.50 -7.28
C ASP A 376 28.47 -32.37 -7.74
N MET A 377 27.78 -31.33 -7.32
CA MET A 377 26.40 -31.06 -7.78
C MET A 377 26.29 -30.89 -9.30
N ILE A 378 27.26 -30.24 -9.93
CA ILE A 378 27.30 -30.08 -11.39
C ILE A 378 27.48 -31.44 -12.09
N LEU A 379 28.38 -32.29 -11.57
CA LEU A 379 28.64 -33.62 -12.11
C LEU A 379 27.45 -34.56 -11.94
N GLU A 380 26.74 -34.49 -10.81
CA GLU A 380 25.50 -35.26 -10.59
C GLU A 380 24.35 -34.82 -11.50
N ALA A 381 24.38 -33.58 -11.96
CA ALA A 381 23.35 -33.03 -12.86
C ALA A 381 23.59 -33.37 -14.34
N GLU A 382 24.73 -33.91 -14.73
CA GLU A 382 25.09 -34.33 -16.10
C GLU A 382 24.73 -35.77 -16.38
#